data_5ab966a9745faed68019a9dc04e845a8
#
_entry.id   5ab966a9745faed68019a9dc04e845a8
#
_cell.length_a   1.000
_cell.length_b   1.000
_cell.length_c   1.000
_cell.angle_alpha   90.00
_cell.angle_beta   90.00
_cell.angle_gamma   90.00
#
_symmetry.space_group_name_H-M   'P 1'
#
loop_
_entity.id
_entity.type
_entity.pdbx_description
1 polymer ?
#
loop_
_entity_poly.entity_id
_entity_poly.type
_entity_poly.pdbx_seq_one_letter_code
_entity_poly.pdbx_strand_id
1 'polypeptide(L)'
;MCAMIVVLVHYGQHFPEHIHDCVNQLKKYNPATEVHILLEKAHDVKDAKVVSLDKIPKSLNHEKFNEVSKLDRDYRGGFWHAAAERFMAISDYMEHTGNTDVIHIEYDNLVYMNISNLLPVFQKHYKHIAVPTDSPGRVIPSFMYFRDADSIHHMTNFMVDNVPNFTNEMQLLKAYMNVFPERMKALPIARPPFVPDEYTNHLDEFKCIFDAAALGQYVGGIDPRNTPGNTEGFINETCVFPADRAGLEWRDGRPWAFGLPVVNLHIHCKNLKKWSTHSQ
;
A
#
# COMPACT_ATOMS: atom_id res chain seq x y z
N MET A 1 -24.51 4.90 5.00
CA MET A 1 -23.21 4.19 5.13
C MET A 1 -22.25 4.89 4.20
N CYS A 2 -21.12 5.42 4.72
CA CYS A 2 -20.07 5.92 3.86
C CYS A 2 -19.54 4.77 2.99
N ALA A 3 -19.39 5.00 1.70
CA ALA A 3 -18.79 4.03 0.80
C ALA A 3 -17.26 3.98 1.07
N MET A 4 -16.67 2.81 0.91
CA MET A 4 -15.21 2.66 0.94
C MET A 4 -14.57 3.55 -0.13
N ILE A 5 -13.50 4.23 0.24
CA ILE A 5 -12.70 5.05 -0.68
C ILE A 5 -11.28 4.52 -0.80
N VAL A 6 -10.62 4.85 -1.92
CA VAL A 6 -9.19 4.60 -2.11
C VAL A 6 -8.44 5.92 -2.03
N VAL A 7 -7.35 5.95 -1.26
CA VAL A 7 -6.50 7.13 -1.08
C VAL A 7 -5.08 6.84 -1.55
N LEU A 8 -4.60 7.67 -2.47
CA LEU A 8 -3.20 7.73 -2.88
C LEU A 8 -2.59 9.02 -2.34
N VAL A 9 -1.29 9.02 -2.03
CA VAL A 9 -0.57 10.22 -1.57
C VAL A 9 0.70 10.37 -2.38
N HIS A 10 0.96 11.60 -2.84
CA HIS A 10 2.22 11.93 -3.49
C HIS A 10 2.78 13.25 -2.96
N TYR A 11 3.99 13.17 -2.43
CA TYR A 11 4.83 14.30 -2.09
C TYR A 11 5.85 14.55 -3.21
N GLY A 12 6.12 15.80 -3.49
CA GLY A 12 7.12 16.23 -4.46
C GLY A 12 6.56 17.02 -5.63
N GLN A 13 7.47 17.75 -6.28
CA GLN A 13 7.13 18.70 -7.34
C GLN A 13 6.89 18.04 -8.71
N HIS A 14 7.44 16.84 -8.92
CA HIS A 14 7.32 16.09 -10.17
C HIS A 14 6.22 15.05 -10.05
N PHE A 15 5.16 15.22 -10.83
CA PHE A 15 4.06 14.29 -10.86
C PHE A 15 4.49 12.98 -11.59
N PRO A 16 4.35 11.80 -10.97
CA PRO A 16 4.71 10.54 -11.60
C PRO A 16 3.61 10.09 -12.57
N GLU A 17 3.90 10.08 -13.87
CA GLU A 17 2.94 9.73 -14.93
C GLU A 17 2.24 8.37 -14.73
N HIS A 18 2.90 7.40 -14.10
CA HIS A 18 2.31 6.08 -13.84
C HIS A 18 1.16 6.11 -12.81
N ILE A 19 0.90 7.23 -12.12
CA ILE A 19 -0.33 7.42 -11.33
C ILE A 19 -1.56 7.27 -12.22
N HIS A 20 -1.52 7.75 -13.46
CA HIS A 20 -2.62 7.59 -14.41
C HIS A 20 -2.92 6.10 -14.70
N ASP A 21 -1.88 5.29 -14.88
CA ASP A 21 -2.04 3.85 -15.13
C ASP A 21 -2.61 3.13 -13.89
N CYS A 22 -2.15 3.51 -12.69
CA CYS A 22 -2.68 3.01 -11.43
C CYS A 22 -4.18 3.31 -11.30
N VAL A 23 -4.59 4.57 -11.49
CA VAL A 23 -5.99 5.00 -11.39
C VAL A 23 -6.85 4.33 -12.47
N ASN A 24 -6.40 4.29 -13.70
CA ASN A 24 -7.11 3.65 -14.80
C ASN A 24 -7.38 2.17 -14.51
N GLN A 25 -6.36 1.44 -14.05
CA GLN A 25 -6.49 0.03 -13.67
C GLN A 25 -7.44 -0.15 -12.49
N LEU A 26 -7.31 0.69 -11.46
CA LEU A 26 -8.19 0.67 -10.30
C LEU A 26 -9.65 0.89 -10.71
N LYS A 27 -9.93 1.91 -11.51
CA LYS A 27 -11.29 2.25 -11.99
C LYS A 27 -11.87 1.19 -12.91
N LYS A 28 -11.06 0.45 -13.66
CA LYS A 28 -11.51 -0.67 -14.46
C LYS A 28 -12.22 -1.75 -13.64
N TYR A 29 -11.65 -2.10 -12.49
CA TYR A 29 -12.23 -3.13 -11.62
C TYR A 29 -13.15 -2.55 -10.53
N ASN A 30 -13.04 -1.24 -10.26
CA ASN A 30 -13.75 -0.54 -9.17
C ASN A 30 -14.43 0.73 -9.68
N PRO A 31 -15.34 0.66 -10.69
CA PRO A 31 -15.90 1.85 -11.33
C PRO A 31 -16.68 2.75 -10.36
N ALA A 32 -17.31 2.18 -9.35
CA ALA A 32 -18.12 2.92 -8.36
C ALA A 32 -17.31 3.44 -7.16
N THR A 33 -16.08 2.94 -6.95
CA THR A 33 -15.24 3.37 -5.80
C THR A 33 -14.64 4.74 -6.06
N GLU A 34 -14.77 5.66 -5.12
CA GLU A 34 -14.09 6.94 -5.18
C GLU A 34 -12.58 6.77 -4.97
N VAL A 35 -11.80 7.43 -5.83
CA VAL A 35 -10.35 7.50 -5.75
C VAL A 35 -9.95 8.92 -5.42
N HIS A 36 -9.29 9.12 -4.28
CA HIS A 36 -8.81 10.41 -3.83
C HIS A 36 -7.28 10.42 -3.91
N ILE A 37 -6.71 11.47 -4.47
CA ILE A 37 -5.26 11.63 -4.56
C ILE A 37 -4.87 12.89 -3.80
N LEU A 38 -4.11 12.71 -2.72
CA LEU A 38 -3.56 13.81 -1.93
C LEU A 38 -2.24 14.22 -2.57
N LEU A 39 -2.16 15.44 -3.06
CA LEU A 39 -1.00 15.98 -3.79
C LEU A 39 -0.47 17.25 -3.13
N GLU A 40 0.85 17.37 -3.05
CA GLU A 40 1.51 18.62 -2.66
C GLU A 40 1.33 19.71 -3.73
N LYS A 41 1.38 19.32 -5.01
CA LYS A 41 1.14 20.20 -6.14
C LYS A 41 -0.05 19.74 -6.96
N ALA A 42 -0.98 20.64 -7.21
CA ALA A 42 -2.18 20.32 -7.99
C ALA A 42 -1.82 19.78 -9.38
N HIS A 43 -2.45 18.66 -9.73
CA HIS A 43 -2.37 18.02 -11.02
C HIS A 43 -3.73 17.41 -11.35
N ASP A 44 -4.12 17.41 -12.63
CA ASP A 44 -5.40 16.82 -13.01
C ASP A 44 -5.24 15.33 -13.30
N VAL A 45 -6.05 14.51 -12.65
CA VAL A 45 -6.06 13.06 -12.84
C VAL A 45 -7.50 12.63 -13.12
N LYS A 46 -7.72 12.14 -14.34
CA LYS A 46 -9.02 11.67 -14.77
C LYS A 46 -9.53 10.57 -13.82
N ASP A 47 -10.83 10.59 -13.54
CA ASP A 47 -11.55 9.61 -12.71
C ASP A 47 -11.07 9.53 -11.23
N ALA A 48 -10.34 10.57 -10.76
CA ALA A 48 -9.94 10.71 -9.38
C ALA A 48 -10.27 12.12 -8.85
N LYS A 49 -10.53 12.21 -7.55
CA LYS A 49 -10.67 13.49 -6.84
C LYS A 49 -9.30 13.90 -6.31
N VAL A 50 -8.75 14.93 -6.91
CA VAL A 50 -7.49 15.51 -6.44
C VAL A 50 -7.76 16.45 -5.27
N VAL A 51 -7.02 16.26 -4.20
CA VAL A 51 -7.04 17.09 -2.99
C VAL A 51 -5.64 17.64 -2.74
N SER A 52 -5.52 18.96 -2.66
CA SER A 52 -4.25 19.62 -2.32
C SER A 52 -3.95 19.39 -0.84
N LEU A 53 -2.71 18.96 -0.52
CA LEU A 53 -2.26 18.77 0.86
C LEU A 53 -2.33 20.06 1.69
N ASP A 54 -2.13 21.24 1.07
CA ASP A 54 -2.23 22.54 1.76
C ASP A 54 -3.67 22.86 2.23
N LYS A 55 -4.69 22.17 1.69
CA LYS A 55 -6.09 22.34 2.09
C LYS A 55 -6.50 21.41 3.23
N ILE A 56 -5.65 20.51 3.62
CA ILE A 56 -5.87 19.59 4.74
C ILE A 56 -5.17 20.19 5.96
N PRO A 57 -5.91 20.54 7.03
CA PRO A 57 -5.28 21.03 8.25
C PRO A 57 -4.32 19.99 8.82
N LYS A 58 -3.08 20.37 9.05
CA LYS A 58 -2.11 19.49 9.70
C LYS A 58 -2.42 19.39 11.18
N SER A 59 -2.45 18.18 11.70
CA SER A 59 -2.53 17.91 13.14
C SER A 59 -1.21 18.25 13.83
N LEU A 60 -1.26 18.46 15.16
CA LEU A 60 -0.05 18.62 15.98
C LEU A 60 0.90 17.43 15.83
N ASN A 61 0.37 16.23 15.64
CA ASN A 61 1.16 15.03 15.36
C ASN A 61 1.92 15.11 14.05
N HIS A 62 1.29 15.62 13.00
CA HIS A 62 1.94 15.79 11.72
C HIS A 62 3.09 16.82 11.82
N GLU A 63 2.86 17.93 12.49
CA GLU A 63 3.90 18.95 12.72
C GLU A 63 5.06 18.35 13.52
N LYS A 64 4.75 17.67 14.64
CA LYS A 64 5.75 17.02 15.50
C LYS A 64 6.53 15.93 14.73
N PHE A 65 5.87 15.13 13.86
CA PHE A 65 6.56 14.16 13.02
C PHE A 65 7.64 14.81 12.17
N ASN A 66 7.32 15.94 11.54
CA ASN A 66 8.27 16.69 10.72
C ASN A 66 9.45 17.27 11.50
N GLU A 67 9.26 17.60 12.79
CA GLU A 67 10.31 18.10 13.67
C GLU A 67 11.24 16.96 14.16
N VAL A 68 10.68 15.81 14.55
CA VAL A 68 11.44 14.75 15.22
C VAL A 68 12.00 13.69 14.26
N SER A 69 11.47 13.59 13.04
CA SER A 69 11.88 12.59 12.06
C SER A 69 13.32 12.79 11.63
N LYS A 70 14.12 11.70 11.77
CA LYS A 70 15.50 11.60 11.28
C LYS A 70 15.62 10.80 10.00
N LEU A 71 14.49 10.48 9.36
CA LEU A 71 14.49 9.78 8.08
C LEU A 71 15.20 10.63 7.03
N ASP A 72 15.96 9.95 6.18
CA ASP A 72 16.79 10.60 5.16
C ASP A 72 15.94 11.48 4.24
N ARG A 73 16.27 12.78 4.22
CA ARG A 73 15.61 13.82 3.40
C ARG A 73 16.36 14.11 2.11
N ASP A 74 17.56 13.56 1.91
CA ASP A 74 18.41 13.81 0.74
C ASP A 74 18.27 12.68 -0.28
N TYR A 75 18.19 11.44 0.18
CA TYR A 75 18.03 10.30 -0.71
C TYR A 75 16.80 10.43 -1.59
N ARG A 76 17.01 10.54 -2.89
CA ARG A 76 15.95 10.61 -3.90
C ARG A 76 14.90 11.71 -3.63
N GLY A 77 15.38 12.87 -3.15
CA GLY A 77 14.51 14.02 -2.84
C GLY A 77 13.62 13.80 -1.62
N GLY A 78 14.11 13.07 -0.62
CA GLY A 78 13.41 12.85 0.64
C GLY A 78 12.50 11.62 0.64
N PHE A 79 12.79 10.64 -0.20
CA PHE A 79 11.95 9.45 -0.39
C PHE A 79 11.54 8.78 0.94
N TRP A 80 12.49 8.52 1.85
CA TRP A 80 12.18 7.83 3.11
C TRP A 80 11.31 8.66 4.04
N HIS A 81 11.54 9.97 4.06
CA HIS A 81 10.71 10.88 4.86
C HIS A 81 9.29 10.94 4.31
N ALA A 82 9.13 11.20 3.01
CA ALA A 82 7.83 11.28 2.34
C ALA A 82 7.05 9.95 2.42
N ALA A 83 7.75 8.80 2.32
CA ALA A 83 7.17 7.48 2.48
C ALA A 83 6.53 7.29 3.87
N ALA A 84 7.09 7.87 4.92
CA ALA A 84 6.51 7.83 6.25
C ALA A 84 5.48 8.97 6.48
N GLU A 85 5.76 10.20 6.01
CA GLU A 85 4.89 11.37 6.17
C GLU A 85 3.51 11.16 5.55
N ARG A 86 3.40 10.33 4.49
CA ARG A 86 2.11 10.04 3.86
C ARG A 86 1.04 9.54 4.85
N PHE A 87 1.43 8.84 5.91
CA PHE A 87 0.48 8.36 6.92
C PHE A 87 -0.05 9.48 7.80
N MET A 88 0.76 10.51 8.04
CA MET A 88 0.29 11.74 8.71
C MET A 88 -0.76 12.43 7.83
N ALA A 89 -0.49 12.56 6.53
CA ALA A 89 -1.44 13.16 5.59
C ALA A 89 -2.76 12.37 5.47
N ILE A 90 -2.70 11.03 5.45
CA ILE A 90 -3.91 10.19 5.43
C ILE A 90 -4.68 10.35 6.75
N SER A 91 -3.99 10.39 7.90
CA SER A 91 -4.61 10.61 9.21
C SER A 91 -5.35 11.94 9.25
N ASP A 92 -4.68 13.03 8.89
CA ASP A 92 -5.27 14.36 8.84
C ASP A 92 -6.46 14.42 7.86
N TYR A 93 -6.33 13.75 6.71
CA TYR A 93 -7.39 13.68 5.72
C TYR A 93 -8.63 12.92 6.23
N MET A 94 -8.43 11.76 6.86
CA MET A 94 -9.54 10.98 7.43
C MET A 94 -10.23 11.73 8.56
N GLU A 95 -9.49 12.40 9.43
CA GLU A 95 -10.04 13.24 10.50
C GLU A 95 -10.86 14.41 9.92
N HIS A 96 -10.29 15.12 8.93
CA HIS A 96 -10.95 16.27 8.32
C HIS A 96 -12.24 15.91 7.57
N THR A 97 -12.29 14.74 6.94
CA THR A 97 -13.42 14.33 6.09
C THR A 97 -14.42 13.38 6.75
N GLY A 98 -14.05 12.75 7.87
CA GLY A 98 -14.84 11.72 8.51
C GLY A 98 -14.96 10.41 7.71
N ASN A 99 -14.11 10.20 6.71
CA ASN A 99 -14.10 8.97 5.92
C ASN A 99 -13.73 7.76 6.76
N THR A 100 -14.43 6.66 6.54
CA THR A 100 -14.18 5.35 7.14
C THR A 100 -13.97 4.30 6.05
N ASP A 101 -13.46 3.13 6.42
CA ASP A 101 -13.16 2.05 5.48
C ASP A 101 -12.28 2.53 4.31
N VAL A 102 -11.14 3.14 4.64
CA VAL A 102 -10.20 3.71 3.68
C VAL A 102 -9.19 2.65 3.27
N ILE A 103 -9.01 2.47 1.96
CA ILE A 103 -7.89 1.70 1.39
C ILE A 103 -6.82 2.68 0.91
N HIS A 104 -5.64 2.63 1.50
CA HIS A 104 -4.45 3.28 0.94
C HIS A 104 -3.72 2.32 0.03
N ILE A 105 -3.36 2.78 -1.16
CA ILE A 105 -2.44 2.07 -2.06
C ILE A 105 -1.33 3.02 -2.53
N GLU A 106 -0.12 2.51 -2.65
CA GLU A 106 0.94 3.21 -3.37
C GLU A 106 0.61 3.24 -4.86
N TYR A 107 0.90 4.36 -5.52
CA TYR A 107 0.51 4.58 -6.92
C TYR A 107 1.35 3.80 -7.94
N ASP A 108 2.26 2.96 -7.51
CA ASP A 108 2.93 1.93 -8.31
C ASP A 108 2.30 0.53 -8.15
N ASN A 109 1.08 0.47 -7.64
CA ASN A 109 0.25 -0.73 -7.61
C ASN A 109 -0.74 -0.79 -8.76
N LEU A 110 -0.97 -2.00 -9.25
CA LEU A 110 -2.06 -2.34 -10.15
C LEU A 110 -3.05 -3.24 -9.41
N VAL A 111 -4.31 -2.83 -9.33
CA VAL A 111 -5.39 -3.60 -8.68
C VAL A 111 -6.17 -4.37 -9.76
N TYR A 112 -6.39 -5.69 -9.55
CA TYR A 112 -6.96 -6.60 -10.55
C TYR A 112 -8.32 -7.17 -10.18
N MET A 113 -8.93 -6.68 -9.10
CA MET A 113 -10.27 -7.14 -8.70
C MET A 113 -11.09 -6.02 -8.05
N ASN A 114 -12.38 -6.29 -7.89
CA ASN A 114 -13.25 -5.36 -7.18
C ASN A 114 -13.01 -5.48 -5.67
N ILE A 115 -12.27 -4.49 -5.11
CA ILE A 115 -11.93 -4.44 -3.68
C ILE A 115 -13.14 -4.18 -2.78
N SER A 116 -14.23 -3.60 -3.30
CA SER A 116 -15.46 -3.41 -2.54
C SER A 116 -16.08 -4.75 -2.12
N ASN A 117 -15.86 -5.82 -2.89
CA ASN A 117 -16.31 -7.17 -2.53
C ASN A 117 -15.55 -7.74 -1.31
N LEU A 118 -14.38 -7.20 -0.99
CA LEU A 118 -13.58 -7.62 0.16
C LEU A 118 -13.95 -6.87 1.44
N LEU A 119 -14.70 -5.76 1.32
CA LEU A 119 -15.07 -4.91 2.46
C LEU A 119 -15.74 -5.68 3.60
N PRO A 120 -16.68 -6.61 3.37
CA PRO A 120 -17.28 -7.38 4.47
C PRO A 120 -16.27 -8.20 5.27
N VAL A 121 -15.21 -8.73 4.61
CA VAL A 121 -14.14 -9.49 5.26
C VAL A 121 -13.24 -8.55 6.07
N PHE A 122 -12.89 -7.39 5.51
CA PHE A 122 -12.18 -6.36 6.26
C PHE A 122 -12.95 -5.96 7.51
N GLN A 123 -14.21 -5.60 7.38
CA GLN A 123 -15.06 -5.14 8.48
C GLN A 123 -15.28 -6.19 9.57
N LYS A 124 -15.30 -7.47 9.20
CA LYS A 124 -15.49 -8.58 10.13
C LYS A 124 -14.24 -8.86 10.96
N HIS A 125 -13.04 -8.80 10.36
CA HIS A 125 -11.81 -9.33 10.97
C HIS A 125 -10.78 -8.27 11.35
N TYR A 126 -10.82 -7.10 10.71
CA TYR A 126 -9.84 -6.04 10.94
C TYR A 126 -10.55 -4.83 11.58
N LYS A 127 -10.50 -4.78 12.91
CA LYS A 127 -11.14 -3.69 13.67
C LYS A 127 -10.47 -2.34 13.44
N HIS A 128 -9.20 -2.35 13.01
CA HIS A 128 -8.40 -1.15 12.82
C HIS A 128 -7.63 -1.16 11.51
N ILE A 129 -6.49 -1.84 11.43
CA ILE A 129 -5.58 -1.77 10.28
C ILE A 129 -5.28 -3.17 9.74
N ALA A 130 -5.27 -3.30 8.40
CA ALA A 130 -4.76 -4.46 7.71
C ALA A 130 -3.65 -4.07 6.73
N VAL A 131 -2.57 -4.87 6.64
CA VAL A 131 -1.41 -4.60 5.80
C VAL A 131 -0.70 -5.90 5.42
N PRO A 132 -0.18 -6.07 4.19
CA PRO A 132 0.64 -7.23 3.86
C PRO A 132 2.01 -7.14 4.54
N THR A 133 2.55 -8.30 4.92
CA THR A 133 3.91 -8.44 5.45
C THR A 133 4.65 -9.46 4.62
N ASP A 134 5.89 -9.18 4.21
CA ASP A 134 6.71 -10.11 3.43
C ASP A 134 7.71 -10.89 4.28
N SER A 135 7.94 -10.45 5.52
CA SER A 135 8.96 -11.01 6.41
C SER A 135 8.66 -10.71 7.88
N PRO A 136 9.34 -11.40 8.82
CA PRO A 136 9.21 -11.10 10.24
C PRO A 136 9.68 -9.69 10.62
N GLY A 137 10.51 -9.05 9.79
CA GLY A 137 11.17 -7.78 10.09
C GLY A 137 10.47 -6.54 9.55
N ARG A 138 9.49 -6.67 8.63
CA ARG A 138 8.85 -5.51 8.00
C ARG A 138 7.44 -5.77 7.52
N VAL A 139 6.64 -4.73 7.42
CA VAL A 139 5.39 -4.70 6.67
C VAL A 139 5.60 -4.00 5.33
N ILE A 140 4.75 -4.28 4.36
CA ILE A 140 4.81 -3.63 3.04
C ILE A 140 3.57 -2.75 2.89
N PRO A 141 3.67 -1.45 3.16
CA PRO A 141 2.52 -0.56 3.24
C PRO A 141 2.02 -0.10 1.85
N SER A 142 2.21 -0.93 0.85
CA SER A 142 1.78 -0.66 -0.53
C SER A 142 0.27 -0.83 -0.74
N PHE A 143 -0.38 -1.57 0.15
CA PHE A 143 -1.83 -1.75 0.23
C PHE A 143 -2.22 -1.84 1.70
N MET A 144 -2.98 -0.87 2.21
CA MET A 144 -3.41 -0.83 3.61
C MET A 144 -4.89 -0.52 3.72
N TYR A 145 -5.54 -1.19 4.65
CA TYR A 145 -6.90 -0.85 5.06
C TYR A 145 -6.87 -0.12 6.40
N PHE A 146 -7.62 0.95 6.51
CA PHE A 146 -7.88 1.70 7.73
C PHE A 146 -9.39 1.73 7.99
N ARG A 147 -9.81 1.25 9.15
CA ARG A 147 -11.21 1.21 9.54
C ARG A 147 -11.80 2.61 9.69
N ASP A 148 -11.10 3.48 10.38
CA ASP A 148 -11.52 4.83 10.78
C ASP A 148 -10.32 5.71 11.15
N ALA A 149 -10.60 6.97 11.44
CA ALA A 149 -9.56 7.94 11.84
C ALA A 149 -8.86 7.54 13.15
N ASP A 150 -9.54 6.92 14.14
CA ASP A 150 -8.89 6.43 15.37
C ASP A 150 -7.81 5.40 15.07
N SER A 151 -8.07 4.53 14.13
CA SER A 151 -7.14 3.47 13.73
C SER A 151 -5.81 4.03 13.25
N ILE A 152 -5.86 4.98 12.32
CA ILE A 152 -4.64 5.58 11.77
C ILE A 152 -4.01 6.59 12.75
N HIS A 153 -4.81 7.33 13.50
CA HIS A 153 -4.32 8.28 14.50
C HIS A 153 -3.50 7.59 15.59
N HIS A 154 -3.96 6.45 16.11
CA HIS A 154 -3.19 5.65 17.07
C HIS A 154 -1.85 5.18 16.49
N MET A 155 -1.83 4.78 15.21
CA MET A 155 -0.60 4.39 14.52
C MET A 155 0.35 5.58 14.34
N THR A 156 -0.16 6.75 13.92
CA THR A 156 0.66 7.94 13.70
C THR A 156 1.21 8.51 15.01
N ASN A 157 0.49 8.40 16.13
CA ASN A 157 1.02 8.71 17.46
C ASN A 157 2.27 7.87 17.76
N PHE A 158 2.18 6.55 17.59
CA PHE A 158 3.32 5.66 17.76
C PHE A 158 4.48 6.02 16.82
N MET A 159 4.18 6.35 15.56
CA MET A 159 5.21 6.75 14.59
C MET A 159 5.96 8.00 15.05
N VAL A 160 5.28 9.03 15.52
CA VAL A 160 5.90 10.27 16.04
C VAL A 160 6.87 9.97 17.18
N ASP A 161 6.47 9.11 18.13
CA ASP A 161 7.28 8.81 19.30
C ASP A 161 8.49 7.92 19.00
N ASN A 162 8.46 7.16 17.89
CA ASN A 162 9.45 6.14 17.58
C ASN A 162 10.27 6.38 16.32
N VAL A 163 9.83 7.24 15.38
CA VAL A 163 10.51 7.46 14.09
C VAL A 163 12.00 7.82 14.20
N PRO A 164 12.50 8.50 15.26
CA PRO A 164 13.93 8.77 15.38
C PRO A 164 14.82 7.53 15.48
N ASN A 165 14.23 6.36 15.79
CA ASN A 165 14.93 5.09 16.00
C ASN A 165 14.94 4.17 14.76
N PHE A 166 14.30 4.59 13.66
CA PHE A 166 14.14 3.77 12.47
C PHE A 166 14.70 4.46 11.22
N THR A 167 15.09 3.67 10.23
CA THR A 167 15.63 4.15 8.96
C THR A 167 14.60 4.16 7.82
N ASN A 168 13.46 3.49 8.01
CA ASN A 168 12.37 3.43 7.06
C ASN A 168 11.04 3.12 7.75
N GLU A 169 9.95 3.43 7.07
CA GLU A 169 8.59 3.23 7.57
C GLU A 169 8.19 1.76 7.69
N MET A 170 8.72 0.87 6.86
CA MET A 170 8.35 -0.55 6.87
C MET A 170 8.73 -1.23 8.20
N GLN A 171 9.92 -0.92 8.71
CA GLN A 171 10.37 -1.42 10.01
C GLN A 171 9.63 -0.75 11.17
N LEU A 172 9.38 0.57 11.08
CA LEU A 172 8.63 1.33 12.08
C LEU A 172 7.20 0.79 12.23
N LEU A 173 6.52 0.54 11.12
CA LEU A 173 5.17 -0.05 11.11
C LEU A 173 5.17 -1.50 11.60
N LYS A 174 6.24 -2.27 11.32
CA LYS A 174 6.36 -3.62 11.88
C LYS A 174 6.54 -3.58 13.41
N ALA A 175 7.29 -2.61 13.92
CA ALA A 175 7.39 -2.40 15.37
C ALA A 175 6.01 -2.06 15.98
N TYR A 176 5.23 -1.20 15.31
CA TYR A 176 3.84 -0.92 15.71
C TYR A 176 2.98 -2.19 15.74
N MET A 177 3.01 -3.00 14.69
CA MET A 177 2.27 -4.26 14.62
C MET A 177 2.65 -5.22 15.75
N ASN A 178 3.93 -5.30 16.10
CA ASN A 178 4.41 -6.17 17.17
C ASN A 178 3.96 -5.70 18.56
N VAL A 179 3.90 -4.38 18.78
CA VAL A 179 3.45 -3.79 20.06
C VAL A 179 1.93 -3.83 20.21
N PHE A 180 1.20 -3.66 19.10
CA PHE A 180 -0.26 -3.58 19.07
C PHE A 180 -0.86 -4.57 18.06
N PRO A 181 -0.71 -5.89 18.29
CA PRO A 181 -1.17 -6.93 17.34
C PRO A 181 -2.69 -6.97 17.17
N GLU A 182 -3.45 -6.42 18.10
CA GLU A 182 -4.89 -6.26 17.99
C GLU A 182 -5.29 -5.09 17.07
N ARG A 183 -4.39 -4.08 16.92
CA ARG A 183 -4.66 -2.89 16.09
C ARG A 183 -4.15 -2.99 14.65
N MET A 184 -3.08 -3.75 14.40
CA MET A 184 -2.59 -3.97 13.04
C MET A 184 -2.37 -5.46 12.82
N LYS A 185 -2.99 -6.01 11.76
CA LYS A 185 -2.92 -7.42 11.42
C LYS A 185 -2.48 -7.63 9.98
N ALA A 186 -1.78 -8.74 9.75
CA ALA A 186 -1.33 -9.12 8.42
C ALA A 186 -2.49 -9.54 7.51
N LEU A 187 -2.42 -9.14 6.24
CA LEU A 187 -3.22 -9.68 5.14
C LEU A 187 -2.62 -10.98 4.60
N PRO A 188 -3.42 -11.89 4.01
CA PRO A 188 -2.89 -13.12 3.42
C PRO A 188 -2.07 -12.80 2.16
N ILE A 189 -0.83 -13.29 2.11
CA ILE A 189 0.09 -13.09 0.96
C ILE A 189 0.38 -14.36 0.18
N ALA A 190 0.06 -15.51 0.76
CA ALA A 190 0.22 -16.81 0.16
C ALA A 190 -0.72 -17.81 0.85
N ARG A 191 -0.63 -19.10 0.49
CA ARG A 191 -1.39 -20.16 1.14
C ARG A 191 -0.47 -21.21 1.77
N PRO A 192 -0.96 -22.01 2.74
CA PRO A 192 -0.25 -23.20 3.21
C PRO A 192 0.00 -24.19 2.05
N PRO A 193 1.10 -24.95 2.04
CA PRO A 193 2.19 -24.96 3.02
C PRO A 193 3.35 -24.01 2.64
N PHE A 194 3.13 -23.05 1.73
CA PHE A 194 4.21 -22.18 1.19
C PHE A 194 4.72 -21.15 2.20
N VAL A 195 3.89 -20.79 3.18
CA VAL A 195 4.24 -19.84 4.24
C VAL A 195 3.66 -20.29 5.58
N PRO A 196 4.20 -19.83 6.73
CA PRO A 196 3.59 -19.97 8.04
C PRO A 196 2.19 -19.36 8.13
N ASP A 197 1.36 -19.85 9.06
CA ASP A 197 -0.05 -19.46 9.21
C ASP A 197 -0.26 -17.95 9.43
N GLU A 198 0.68 -17.28 10.05
CA GLU A 198 0.63 -15.81 10.28
C GLU A 198 0.56 -14.98 9.00
N TYR A 199 0.93 -15.54 7.85
CA TYR A 199 0.85 -14.91 6.53
C TYR A 199 -0.38 -15.34 5.72
N THR A 200 -1.29 -16.09 6.32
CA THR A 200 -2.48 -16.66 5.66
C THR A 200 -3.79 -16.20 6.31
N ASN A 201 -3.76 -15.16 7.13
CA ASN A 201 -4.89 -14.70 7.92
C ASN A 201 -6.17 -14.53 7.08
N HIS A 202 -7.24 -15.22 7.49
CA HIS A 202 -8.56 -15.13 6.86
C HIS A 202 -8.58 -15.47 5.35
N LEU A 203 -7.60 -16.24 4.86
CA LEU A 203 -7.48 -16.62 3.46
C LEU A 203 -8.75 -17.31 2.92
N ASP A 204 -9.37 -18.17 3.73
CA ASP A 204 -10.59 -18.89 3.34
C ASP A 204 -11.78 -17.98 3.09
N GLU A 205 -11.81 -16.81 3.72
CA GLU A 205 -12.87 -15.82 3.52
C GLU A 205 -12.51 -14.82 2.39
N PHE A 206 -11.27 -14.37 2.31
CA PHE A 206 -10.80 -13.53 1.21
C PHE A 206 -10.80 -14.26 -0.13
N LYS A 207 -10.42 -15.54 -0.15
CA LYS A 207 -10.22 -16.36 -1.36
C LYS A 207 -9.29 -15.74 -2.40
N CYS A 208 -8.42 -14.85 -1.96
CA CYS A 208 -7.41 -14.13 -2.74
C CYS A 208 -6.23 -13.77 -1.85
N ILE A 209 -5.14 -13.37 -2.45
CA ILE A 209 -3.92 -12.94 -1.75
C ILE A 209 -3.54 -11.52 -2.16
N PHE A 210 -2.77 -10.86 -1.28
CA PHE A 210 -2.25 -9.51 -1.49
C PHE A 210 -0.74 -9.56 -1.76
N ASP A 211 -0.26 -8.77 -2.72
CA ASP A 211 1.17 -8.71 -2.99
C ASP A 211 1.89 -7.87 -1.94
N ALA A 212 2.85 -8.50 -1.28
CA ALA A 212 3.79 -7.86 -0.36
C ALA A 212 5.12 -7.52 -1.09
N ALA A 213 5.02 -6.91 -2.26
CA ALA A 213 6.14 -6.53 -3.13
C ALA A 213 6.97 -7.70 -3.69
N ALA A 214 6.59 -8.95 -3.44
CA ALA A 214 7.32 -10.12 -3.94
C ALA A 214 6.92 -10.47 -5.38
N LEU A 215 5.62 -10.60 -5.64
CA LEU A 215 5.10 -10.97 -6.96
C LEU A 215 5.29 -9.83 -7.97
N GLY A 216 5.02 -8.59 -7.58
CA GLY A 216 5.22 -7.43 -8.45
C GLY A 216 6.69 -7.19 -8.80
N GLN A 217 7.61 -7.43 -7.87
CA GLN A 217 9.05 -7.39 -8.13
C GLN A 217 9.50 -8.53 -9.06
N TYR A 218 8.96 -9.73 -8.90
CA TYR A 218 9.23 -10.85 -9.80
C TYR A 218 8.73 -10.56 -11.21
N VAL A 219 7.54 -10.00 -11.36
CA VAL A 219 6.94 -9.66 -12.64
C VAL A 219 7.71 -8.55 -13.35
N GLY A 220 7.97 -7.44 -12.67
CA GLY A 220 8.45 -6.20 -13.28
C GLY A 220 9.91 -5.87 -13.01
N GLY A 221 10.57 -6.58 -12.11
CA GLY A 221 11.87 -6.16 -11.58
C GLY A 221 11.72 -5.07 -10.51
N ILE A 222 12.84 -4.58 -10.02
CA ILE A 222 12.88 -3.50 -9.03
C ILE A 222 13.11 -2.14 -9.69
N ASP A 223 12.94 -1.07 -8.92
CA ASP A 223 13.22 0.29 -9.37
C ASP A 223 14.69 0.41 -9.81
N PRO A 224 14.96 0.73 -11.09
CA PRO A 224 16.33 0.83 -11.61
C PRO A 224 17.18 1.88 -10.90
N ARG A 225 16.55 2.83 -10.19
CA ARG A 225 17.25 3.81 -9.35
C ARG A 225 17.80 3.18 -8.06
N ASN A 226 17.23 2.05 -7.61
CA ASN A 226 17.76 1.31 -6.46
C ASN A 226 18.90 0.40 -6.86
N THR A 227 18.72 -0.37 -7.94
CA THR A 227 19.74 -1.29 -8.44
C THR A 227 19.63 -1.39 -9.97
N PRO A 228 20.56 -0.77 -10.72
CA PRO A 228 20.57 -0.89 -12.16
C PRO A 228 20.66 -2.36 -12.61
N GLY A 229 19.89 -2.73 -13.64
CA GLY A 229 19.95 -4.05 -14.27
C GLY A 229 19.07 -5.14 -13.64
N ASN A 230 18.38 -4.88 -12.53
CA ASN A 230 17.39 -5.82 -12.01
C ASN A 230 16.09 -5.73 -12.79
N THR A 231 15.85 -6.77 -13.59
CA THR A 231 14.72 -6.89 -14.52
C THR A 231 13.70 -7.92 -14.02
N GLU A 232 12.78 -8.29 -14.88
CA GLU A 232 11.81 -9.37 -14.66
C GLU A 232 12.50 -10.64 -14.17
N GLY A 233 11.82 -11.39 -13.29
CA GLY A 233 12.38 -12.56 -12.62
C GLY A 233 13.16 -12.25 -11.34
N PHE A 234 13.15 -11.00 -10.84
CA PHE A 234 13.81 -10.65 -9.58
C PHE A 234 13.16 -11.40 -8.41
N ILE A 235 13.98 -12.10 -7.64
CA ILE A 235 13.55 -12.80 -6.41
C ILE A 235 13.94 -11.98 -5.21
N ASN A 236 12.95 -11.57 -4.43
CA ASN A 236 13.15 -10.88 -3.16
C ASN A 236 13.52 -11.94 -2.09
N GLU A 237 14.81 -12.09 -1.81
CA GLU A 237 15.33 -13.07 -0.86
C GLU A 237 14.88 -12.83 0.59
N THR A 238 14.38 -11.61 0.91
CA THR A 238 13.86 -11.31 2.25
C THR A 238 12.41 -11.72 2.44
N CYS A 239 11.70 -12.05 1.35
CA CYS A 239 10.33 -12.51 1.41
C CYS A 239 10.26 -13.95 1.97
N VAL A 240 9.23 -14.23 2.76
CA VAL A 240 8.99 -15.56 3.37
C VAL A 240 8.72 -16.67 2.36
N PHE A 241 8.50 -16.33 1.10
CA PHE A 241 8.41 -17.28 -0.01
C PHE A 241 9.20 -16.77 -1.22
N PRO A 242 9.84 -17.64 -1.99
CA PRO A 242 10.45 -17.27 -3.27
C PRO A 242 9.37 -17.16 -4.37
N ALA A 243 9.31 -16.01 -5.05
CA ALA A 243 8.24 -15.69 -5.98
C ALA A 243 8.19 -16.61 -7.22
N ASP A 244 9.33 -17.19 -7.64
CA ASP A 244 9.42 -18.17 -8.73
C ASP A 244 8.69 -19.48 -8.42
N ARG A 245 8.46 -19.78 -7.13
CA ARG A 245 7.69 -20.96 -6.67
C ARG A 245 6.20 -20.67 -6.45
N ALA A 246 5.77 -19.45 -6.64
CA ALA A 246 4.38 -19.07 -6.46
C ALA A 246 3.45 -19.60 -7.57
N GLY A 247 4.00 -20.15 -8.67
CA GLY A 247 3.23 -20.59 -9.83
C GLY A 247 2.44 -19.43 -10.43
N LEU A 248 3.09 -18.27 -10.58
CA LEU A 248 2.44 -17.07 -11.10
C LEU A 248 2.02 -17.27 -12.55
N GLU A 249 0.74 -17.05 -12.80
CA GLU A 249 0.13 -17.18 -14.11
C GLU A 249 -0.91 -16.08 -14.35
N TRP A 250 -1.28 -15.86 -15.61
CA TRP A 250 -2.31 -14.91 -15.99
C TRP A 250 -3.55 -15.67 -16.48
N ARG A 251 -4.72 -15.36 -15.87
CA ARG A 251 -6.02 -15.90 -16.28
C ARG A 251 -6.96 -14.75 -16.55
N ASP A 252 -7.48 -14.63 -17.75
CA ASP A 252 -8.37 -13.54 -18.19
C ASP A 252 -7.80 -12.14 -17.84
N GLY A 253 -6.48 -11.92 -18.07
CA GLY A 253 -5.79 -10.69 -17.81
C GLY A 253 -5.61 -10.35 -16.30
N ARG A 254 -5.74 -11.34 -15.41
CA ARG A 254 -5.55 -11.20 -13.95
C ARG A 254 -4.44 -12.11 -13.46
N PRO A 255 -3.61 -11.64 -12.53
CA PRO A 255 -2.56 -12.49 -11.94
C PRO A 255 -3.15 -13.50 -10.96
N TRP A 256 -2.62 -14.71 -11.00
CA TRP A 256 -2.89 -15.81 -10.08
C TRP A 256 -1.56 -16.31 -9.53
N ALA A 257 -1.50 -16.58 -8.23
CA ALA A 257 -0.34 -17.19 -7.60
C ALA A 257 -0.82 -18.18 -6.53
N PHE A 258 -0.11 -19.28 -6.35
CA PHE A 258 -0.51 -20.37 -5.46
C PHE A 258 -1.92 -20.95 -5.78
N GLY A 259 -2.38 -20.81 -7.01
CA GLY A 259 -3.74 -21.18 -7.43
C GLY A 259 -4.85 -20.25 -6.92
N LEU A 260 -4.52 -19.05 -6.47
CA LEU A 260 -5.44 -18.03 -5.95
C LEU A 260 -5.30 -16.73 -6.76
N PRO A 261 -6.40 -15.96 -6.93
CA PRO A 261 -6.31 -14.64 -7.54
C PRO A 261 -5.49 -13.68 -6.67
N VAL A 262 -4.71 -12.82 -7.31
CA VAL A 262 -3.92 -11.78 -6.65
C VAL A 262 -4.67 -10.44 -6.73
N VAL A 263 -4.87 -9.79 -5.59
CA VAL A 263 -5.61 -8.51 -5.48
C VAL A 263 -4.89 -7.40 -6.21
N ASN A 264 -3.59 -7.28 -5.97
CA ASN A 264 -2.75 -6.20 -6.48
C ASN A 264 -1.35 -6.71 -6.80
N LEU A 265 -0.67 -6.04 -7.73
CA LEU A 265 0.78 -6.19 -7.95
C LEU A 265 1.48 -4.86 -7.69
N HIS A 266 2.49 -4.86 -6.84
CA HIS A 266 3.32 -3.71 -6.53
C HIS A 266 4.49 -3.64 -7.52
N ILE A 267 4.34 -2.87 -8.59
CA ILE A 267 5.24 -2.83 -9.76
C ILE A 267 6.39 -1.84 -9.52
N HIS A 268 7.45 -2.29 -8.89
CA HIS A 268 8.58 -1.44 -8.49
C HIS A 268 9.33 -0.78 -9.66
N CYS A 269 9.35 -1.37 -10.84
CA CYS A 269 9.99 -0.77 -12.02
C CYS A 269 9.22 0.44 -12.59
N LYS A 270 8.03 0.75 -12.06
CA LYS A 270 7.13 1.84 -12.47
C LYS A 270 6.58 1.74 -13.89
N ASN A 271 6.85 0.68 -14.63
CA ASN A 271 6.27 0.44 -15.96
C ASN A 271 4.91 -0.27 -15.83
N LEU A 272 3.94 0.42 -15.20
CA LEU A 272 2.62 -0.14 -14.91
C LEU A 272 1.86 -0.49 -16.17
N LYS A 273 2.00 0.33 -17.22
CA LYS A 273 1.31 0.15 -18.49
C LYS A 273 1.53 -1.25 -19.09
N LYS A 274 2.73 -1.80 -18.99
CA LYS A 274 3.06 -3.14 -19.48
C LYS A 274 2.20 -4.24 -18.82
N TRP A 275 1.83 -4.05 -17.57
CA TRP A 275 1.14 -5.06 -16.77
C TRP A 275 -0.33 -4.72 -16.52
N SER A 276 -0.81 -3.58 -17.03
CA SER A 276 -2.21 -3.22 -16.97
C SER A 276 -3.03 -4.05 -17.94
N THR A 277 -4.27 -4.39 -17.60
CA THR A 277 -5.18 -5.17 -18.46
C THR A 277 -5.66 -4.43 -19.70
N HIS A 278 -5.29 -3.17 -19.88
CA HIS A 278 -5.57 -2.40 -21.12
C HIS A 278 -4.54 -2.63 -22.21
N SER A 279 -3.39 -3.25 -21.87
CA SER A 279 -2.27 -3.47 -22.81
C SER A 279 -2.15 -4.91 -23.29
N GLN A 280 -3.10 -5.77 -22.92
CA GLN A 280 -3.17 -7.18 -23.35
C GLN A 280 -4.24 -7.39 -24.40
#